data_214686f4006cbf0f04b8e7d5d60c696a
#
_entry.id   214686f4006cbf0f04b8e7d5d60c696a
#
_cell.length_a   1.000
_cell.length_b   1.000
_cell.length_c   1.000
_cell.angle_alpha   90.00
_cell.angle_beta   90.00
_cell.angle_gamma   90.00
#
_symmetry.space_group_name_H-M   'P 1'
#
loop_
_entity.id
_entity.type
_entity.pdbx_description
1 polymer ?
#
loop_
_entity_poly.entity_id
_entity_poly.type
_entity_poly.pdbx_seq_one_letter_code
_entity_poly.pdbx_strand_id
1 'polypeptide(L)'
;MRLIIFLIALACPAVAQDAPGPFASFDLASEPVLADPHDLAIGPDGRLYVADKFGSRIAVFDPETLQLIEMLAEGLLPGVHDISFGPNGKVAVAVTGASAVAVYDDLSGLSEAPTSGVSAPRTEGALLHSNGDLYAMASGTGALIRVRDTEFLGAVDGHFGAHDVAEAPDGTIWVADNNARRLVQYSTDLEQLQVLNDPKFGFIGPRYLDVTAFGHLVVADQDAHRILLIDPSVPDGALLGVLGDGSPGLGPGKFDDPEGVAVNGNRYFFSDSDNNRIVRYSVVLN
;
A
#
# COMPACT_ATOMS: atom_id res chain seq x y z
N MET A 1 -49.65 -55.08 -25.82
CA MET A 1 -48.37 -55.05 -25.10
C MET A 1 -47.64 -53.73 -25.50
N ARG A 2 -47.71 -52.70 -24.64
CA ARG A 2 -47.05 -51.39 -24.93
C ARG A 2 -45.68 -51.40 -24.27
N LEU A 3 -44.64 -51.27 -25.08
CA LEU A 3 -43.27 -51.17 -24.64
C LEU A 3 -43.00 -49.74 -24.12
N ILE A 4 -42.73 -49.59 -22.81
CA ILE A 4 -42.33 -48.32 -22.22
C ILE A 4 -40.80 -48.32 -22.24
N ILE A 5 -40.22 -47.43 -23.07
CA ILE A 5 -38.78 -47.18 -23.09
C ILE A 5 -38.48 -46.13 -22.03
N PHE A 6 -37.77 -46.48 -20.98
CA PHE A 6 -37.19 -45.52 -20.00
C PHE A 6 -35.92 -44.97 -20.62
N LEU A 7 -35.92 -43.64 -20.95
CA LEU A 7 -34.69 -42.93 -21.19
C LEU A 7 -34.05 -42.55 -19.85
N ILE A 8 -32.94 -43.18 -19.55
CA ILE A 8 -32.08 -42.78 -18.42
C ILE A 8 -31.19 -41.64 -18.97
N ALA A 9 -31.50 -40.40 -18.60
CA ALA A 9 -30.60 -39.29 -18.82
C ALA A 9 -29.41 -39.42 -17.85
N LEU A 10 -28.23 -39.77 -18.38
CA LEU A 10 -26.96 -39.66 -17.68
C LEU A 10 -26.62 -38.18 -17.54
N ALA A 11 -26.84 -37.62 -16.35
CA ALA A 11 -26.28 -36.32 -16.01
C ALA A 11 -24.76 -36.48 -15.91
N CYS A 12 -24.02 -35.98 -16.88
CA CYS A 12 -22.59 -35.75 -16.69
C CYS A 12 -22.41 -34.75 -15.57
N PRO A 13 -21.58 -35.03 -14.55
CA PRO A 13 -21.22 -34.01 -13.59
C PRO A 13 -20.48 -32.90 -14.37
N ALA A 14 -20.98 -31.67 -14.28
CA ALA A 14 -20.22 -30.52 -14.72
C ALA A 14 -18.93 -30.50 -13.90
N VAL A 15 -17.81 -30.74 -14.54
CA VAL A 15 -16.51 -30.46 -13.94
C VAL A 15 -16.50 -28.95 -13.75
N ALA A 16 -16.53 -28.50 -12.50
CA ALA A 16 -16.26 -27.11 -12.19
C ALA A 16 -14.86 -26.82 -12.78
N GLN A 17 -14.83 -25.97 -13.80
CA GLN A 17 -13.57 -25.44 -14.29
C GLN A 17 -13.09 -24.55 -13.16
N ASP A 18 -12.00 -24.96 -12.49
CA ASP A 18 -11.36 -24.09 -11.52
C ASP A 18 -11.11 -22.77 -12.20
N ALA A 19 -11.55 -21.68 -11.58
CA ALA A 19 -11.23 -20.33 -12.06
C ALA A 19 -9.70 -20.25 -12.20
N PRO A 20 -9.18 -19.68 -13.29
CA PRO A 20 -7.73 -19.51 -13.40
C PRO A 20 -7.24 -18.76 -12.15
N GLY A 21 -6.23 -19.28 -11.48
CA GLY A 21 -5.64 -18.67 -10.27
C GLY A 21 -5.10 -17.27 -10.57
N PRO A 22 -4.67 -16.52 -9.54
CA PRO A 22 -4.12 -15.20 -9.72
C PRO A 22 -2.94 -15.25 -10.72
N PHE A 23 -2.96 -14.32 -11.66
CA PHE A 23 -1.91 -14.18 -12.67
C PHE A 23 -1.20 -12.86 -12.47
N ALA A 24 0.12 -12.87 -12.48
CA ALA A 24 0.95 -11.67 -12.41
C ALA A 24 2.07 -11.73 -13.44
N SER A 25 2.30 -10.62 -14.13
CA SER A 25 3.43 -10.46 -15.05
C SER A 25 4.18 -9.16 -14.76
N PHE A 26 5.51 -9.25 -14.77
CA PHE A 26 6.36 -8.07 -14.78
C PHE A 26 6.17 -7.33 -16.11
N ASP A 27 5.87 -6.02 -16.03
CA ASP A 27 5.70 -5.18 -17.22
C ASP A 27 6.99 -4.42 -17.53
N LEU A 28 7.44 -3.58 -16.60
CA LEU A 28 8.63 -2.75 -16.77
C LEU A 28 9.13 -2.23 -15.42
N ALA A 29 10.33 -1.65 -15.45
CA ALA A 29 10.91 -0.88 -14.34
C ALA A 29 11.34 0.50 -14.84
N SER A 30 11.34 1.48 -13.95
CA SER A 30 11.93 2.79 -14.22
C SER A 30 13.47 2.72 -14.29
N GLU A 31 14.09 3.78 -14.82
CA GLU A 31 15.51 4.02 -14.57
C GLU A 31 15.75 4.24 -13.07
N PRO A 32 16.96 3.91 -12.53
CA PRO A 32 17.29 4.06 -11.12
C PRO A 32 17.67 5.52 -10.81
N VAL A 33 16.67 6.40 -10.79
CA VAL A 33 16.84 7.86 -10.60
C VAL A 33 16.43 8.35 -9.22
N LEU A 34 16.01 7.44 -8.37
CA LEU A 34 15.55 7.70 -7.00
C LEU A 34 16.68 7.46 -5.98
N ALA A 35 16.43 7.83 -4.73
CA ALA A 35 17.35 7.63 -3.61
C ALA A 35 16.57 7.07 -2.42
N ASP A 36 16.46 5.75 -2.34
CA ASP A 36 15.68 5.02 -1.35
C ASP A 36 14.19 5.41 -1.39
N PRO A 37 13.48 5.10 -2.52
CA PRO A 37 12.05 5.38 -2.63
C PRO A 37 11.25 4.54 -1.65
N HIS A 38 10.40 5.20 -0.87
CA HIS A 38 9.47 4.58 0.07
C HIS A 38 8.07 4.48 -0.52
N ASP A 39 7.06 5.03 0.15
CA ASP A 39 5.70 4.92 -0.33
C ASP A 39 5.45 5.63 -1.66
N LEU A 40 4.39 5.20 -2.34
CA LEU A 40 3.97 5.75 -3.62
C LEU A 40 2.45 5.69 -3.77
N ALA A 41 1.88 6.68 -4.43
CA ALA A 41 0.44 6.78 -4.63
C ALA A 41 0.08 7.29 -6.04
N ILE A 42 -1.09 6.86 -6.55
CA ILE A 42 -1.68 7.46 -7.74
C ILE A 42 -2.41 8.74 -7.34
N GLY A 43 -1.95 9.86 -7.88
CA GLY A 43 -2.60 11.14 -7.64
C GLY A 43 -3.92 11.32 -8.39
N PRO A 44 -4.70 12.37 -8.05
CA PRO A 44 -5.99 12.64 -8.67
C PRO A 44 -5.91 12.97 -10.16
N ASP A 45 -4.74 13.33 -10.65
CA ASP A 45 -4.43 13.57 -12.07
C ASP A 45 -4.00 12.30 -12.83
N GLY A 46 -3.96 11.15 -12.14
CA GLY A 46 -3.57 9.85 -12.69
C GLY A 46 -2.07 9.61 -12.78
N ARG A 47 -1.23 10.52 -12.29
CA ARG A 47 0.23 10.33 -12.21
C ARG A 47 0.62 9.53 -10.98
N LEU A 48 1.82 8.94 -11.01
CA LEU A 48 2.39 8.22 -9.89
C LEU A 48 3.35 9.13 -9.11
N TYR A 49 3.09 9.29 -7.83
CA TYR A 49 3.87 10.11 -6.89
C TYR A 49 4.64 9.19 -5.95
N VAL A 50 5.91 9.45 -5.73
CA VAL A 50 6.82 8.61 -4.99
C VAL A 50 7.54 9.43 -3.92
N ALA A 51 7.48 8.99 -2.67
CA ALA A 51 8.26 9.55 -1.59
C ALA A 51 9.72 9.12 -1.74
N ASP A 52 10.57 10.01 -2.26
CA ASP A 52 12.00 9.79 -2.47
C ASP A 52 12.79 10.24 -1.24
N LYS A 53 12.94 9.33 -0.28
CA LYS A 53 13.33 9.59 1.10
C LYS A 53 14.66 10.31 1.24
N PHE A 54 15.75 9.75 0.69
CA PHE A 54 17.06 10.40 0.77
C PHE A 54 17.21 11.55 -0.22
N GLY A 55 16.33 11.61 -1.25
CA GLY A 55 16.16 12.78 -2.08
C GLY A 55 15.45 13.94 -1.37
N SER A 56 14.78 13.66 -0.25
CA SER A 56 13.98 14.64 0.52
C SER A 56 12.97 15.38 -0.36
N ARG A 57 12.25 14.65 -1.23
CA ARG A 57 11.40 15.16 -2.30
C ARG A 57 10.31 14.18 -2.69
N ILE A 58 9.36 14.63 -3.49
CA ILE A 58 8.40 13.76 -4.18
C ILE A 58 8.81 13.68 -5.66
N ALA A 59 8.99 12.46 -6.16
CA ALA A 59 9.23 12.20 -7.57
C ALA A 59 7.91 11.85 -8.27
N VAL A 60 7.69 12.41 -9.47
CA VAL A 60 6.45 12.21 -10.24
C VAL A 60 6.76 11.44 -11.51
N PHE A 61 6.07 10.34 -11.71
CA PHE A 61 6.25 9.47 -12.87
C PHE A 61 4.98 9.34 -13.71
N ASP A 62 5.17 9.11 -14.99
CA ASP A 62 4.12 8.62 -15.87
C ASP A 62 3.85 7.14 -15.57
N PRO A 63 2.63 6.74 -15.16
CA PRO A 63 2.35 5.36 -14.76
C PRO A 63 2.35 4.37 -15.92
N GLU A 64 2.25 4.84 -17.18
CA GLU A 64 2.27 3.97 -18.37
C GLU A 64 3.69 3.60 -18.77
N THR A 65 4.61 4.55 -18.68
CA THR A 65 5.98 4.40 -19.20
C THR A 65 7.03 4.29 -18.09
N LEU A 66 6.68 4.63 -16.85
CA LEU A 66 7.57 4.84 -15.71
C LEU A 66 8.72 5.83 -16.01
N GLN A 67 8.48 6.77 -16.90
CA GLN A 67 9.40 7.88 -17.11
C GLN A 67 9.19 8.93 -16.02
N LEU A 68 10.29 9.42 -15.47
CA LEU A 68 10.28 10.55 -14.55
C LEU A 68 9.80 11.80 -15.29
N ILE A 69 8.77 12.46 -14.72
CA ILE A 69 8.20 13.71 -15.25
C ILE A 69 8.86 14.91 -14.58
N GLU A 70 8.85 14.93 -13.24
CA GLU A 70 9.36 16.06 -12.45
C GLU A 70 9.70 15.62 -11.02
N MET A 71 10.43 16.49 -10.32
CA MET A 71 10.70 16.39 -8.89
C MET A 71 10.04 17.58 -8.19
N LEU A 72 9.30 17.33 -7.11
CA LEU A 72 8.61 18.36 -6.33
C LEU A 72 9.27 18.50 -4.96
N ALA A 73 9.29 19.72 -4.43
CA ALA A 73 9.75 20.05 -3.08
C ALA A 73 11.18 19.54 -2.76
N GLU A 74 12.09 19.59 -3.74
CA GLU A 74 13.46 19.08 -3.59
C GLU A 74 14.19 19.67 -2.38
N GLY A 75 14.65 18.79 -1.48
CA GLY A 75 15.34 19.16 -0.24
C GLY A 75 14.43 19.73 0.86
N LEU A 76 13.13 19.86 0.64
CA LEU A 76 12.18 20.45 1.58
C LEU A 76 11.46 19.42 2.47
N LEU A 77 11.48 18.15 2.10
CA LEU A 77 10.78 17.06 2.79
C LEU A 77 11.79 16.06 3.40
N PRO A 78 12.54 16.43 4.44
CA PRO A 78 13.64 15.62 4.95
C PRO A 78 13.15 14.27 5.48
N GLY A 79 13.63 13.18 4.86
CA GLY A 79 13.22 11.83 5.21
C GLY A 79 11.73 11.60 4.97
N VAL A 80 11.20 12.05 3.84
CA VAL A 80 9.83 11.78 3.43
C VAL A 80 9.64 10.27 3.28
N HIS A 81 8.55 9.73 3.88
CA HIS A 81 8.25 8.31 3.84
C HIS A 81 6.95 7.98 3.11
N ASP A 82 5.98 8.88 3.12
CA ASP A 82 4.65 8.58 2.61
C ASP A 82 4.02 9.82 1.98
N ILE A 83 3.17 9.61 0.98
CA ILE A 83 2.32 10.60 0.34
C ILE A 83 0.91 10.06 0.13
N SER A 84 -0.09 10.74 0.67
CA SER A 84 -1.50 10.36 0.57
C SER A 84 -2.33 11.48 -0.02
N PHE A 85 -3.30 11.10 -0.88
CA PHE A 85 -4.25 12.01 -1.50
C PHE A 85 -5.63 11.87 -0.87
N GLY A 86 -6.15 12.97 -0.37
CA GLY A 86 -7.46 13.02 0.27
C GLY A 86 -8.54 13.67 -0.60
N PRO A 87 -9.75 13.83 -0.02
CA PRO A 87 -10.84 14.56 -0.66
C PRO A 87 -10.43 15.99 -1.04
N ASN A 88 -11.00 16.49 -2.15
CA ASN A 88 -10.80 17.85 -2.66
C ASN A 88 -9.34 18.18 -3.07
N GLY A 89 -8.51 17.17 -3.36
CA GLY A 89 -7.15 17.36 -3.82
C GLY A 89 -6.13 17.65 -2.72
N LYS A 90 -6.53 17.58 -1.44
CA LYS A 90 -5.58 17.68 -0.31
C LYS A 90 -4.52 16.60 -0.37
N VAL A 91 -3.34 16.94 0.09
CA VAL A 91 -2.18 16.05 0.12
C VAL A 91 -1.63 15.99 1.55
N ALA A 92 -1.43 14.79 2.08
CA ALA A 92 -0.66 14.58 3.31
C ALA A 92 0.67 13.94 2.97
N VAL A 93 1.71 14.34 3.70
CA VAL A 93 3.06 13.83 3.54
C VAL A 93 3.64 13.49 4.92
N ALA A 94 4.07 12.24 5.10
CA ALA A 94 4.80 11.85 6.30
C ALA A 94 6.26 12.27 6.17
N VAL A 95 6.69 13.22 7.00
CA VAL A 95 8.04 13.79 6.99
C VAL A 95 8.75 13.37 8.27
N THR A 96 9.40 12.22 8.24
CA THR A 96 10.04 11.61 9.43
C THR A 96 11.12 12.50 10.03
N GLY A 97 11.91 13.20 9.19
CA GLY A 97 12.91 14.14 9.65
C GLY A 97 12.34 15.36 10.39
N ALA A 98 11.07 15.69 10.13
CA ALA A 98 10.33 16.72 10.88
C ALA A 98 9.52 16.16 12.05
N SER A 99 9.41 14.82 12.17
CA SER A 99 8.51 14.14 13.13
C SER A 99 7.06 14.64 13.01
N ALA A 100 6.57 14.79 11.79
CA ALA A 100 5.25 15.34 11.51
C ALA A 100 4.65 14.77 10.22
N VAL A 101 3.32 14.67 10.20
CA VAL A 101 2.56 14.62 8.94
C VAL A 101 2.19 16.06 8.60
N ALA A 102 2.63 16.51 7.43
CA ALA A 102 2.30 17.81 6.86
C ALA A 102 1.10 17.66 5.90
N VAL A 103 0.14 18.57 5.96
CA VAL A 103 -1.02 18.59 5.08
C VAL A 103 -1.02 19.88 4.26
N TYR A 104 -1.25 19.73 2.97
CA TYR A 104 -1.31 20.80 1.97
C TYR A 104 -2.68 20.80 1.29
N ASP A 105 -3.14 21.96 0.82
CA ASP A 105 -4.43 22.07 0.15
C ASP A 105 -4.42 21.39 -1.23
N ASP A 106 -3.25 21.36 -1.88
CA ASP A 106 -3.01 20.63 -3.14
C ASP A 106 -1.50 20.41 -3.37
N LEU A 107 -1.16 19.74 -4.46
CA LEU A 107 0.22 19.45 -4.86
C LEU A 107 1.08 20.69 -5.08
N SER A 108 0.50 21.82 -5.51
CA SER A 108 1.26 23.06 -5.76
C SER A 108 1.82 23.66 -4.47
N GLY A 109 1.21 23.33 -3.33
CA GLY A 109 1.63 23.76 -2.01
C GLY A 109 2.84 23.03 -1.43
N LEU A 110 3.29 21.92 -2.03
CA LEU A 110 4.38 21.10 -1.46
C LEU A 110 5.70 21.84 -1.26
N SER A 111 5.95 22.92 -2.00
CA SER A 111 7.13 23.79 -1.84
C SER A 111 6.91 24.97 -0.89
N GLU A 112 5.73 25.06 -0.29
CA GLU A 112 5.32 26.12 0.63
C GLU A 112 5.21 25.58 2.07
N ALA A 113 4.82 26.43 2.99
CA ALA A 113 4.48 25.98 4.35
C ALA A 113 3.19 25.13 4.32
N PRO A 114 3.13 24.00 5.07
CA PRO A 114 1.91 23.22 5.14
C PRO A 114 0.75 24.03 5.75
N THR A 115 -0.47 23.78 5.27
CA THR A 115 -1.67 24.45 5.75
C THR A 115 -2.16 23.92 7.10
N SER A 116 -1.84 22.67 7.38
CA SER A 116 -2.08 22.01 8.68
C SER A 116 -1.17 20.80 8.83
N GLY A 117 -1.34 20.05 9.91
CA GLY A 117 -0.60 18.81 10.14
C GLY A 117 -0.66 18.37 11.58
N VAL A 118 -0.02 17.24 11.87
CA VAL A 118 0.07 16.67 13.21
C VAL A 118 1.51 16.29 13.55
N SER A 119 1.93 16.59 14.77
CA SER A 119 3.20 16.08 15.30
C SER A 119 3.08 14.57 15.56
N ALA A 120 3.91 13.79 14.91
CA ALA A 120 3.93 12.35 15.02
C ALA A 120 5.39 11.87 15.06
N PRO A 121 5.92 11.49 16.23
CA PRO A 121 7.32 11.12 16.37
C PRO A 121 7.72 9.95 15.48
N ARG A 122 8.74 10.16 14.62
CA ARG A 122 9.16 9.19 13.61
C ARG A 122 7.98 8.70 12.78
N THR A 123 7.15 9.64 12.31
CA THR A 123 6.03 9.26 11.44
C THR A 123 6.54 8.58 10.18
N GLU A 124 5.87 7.50 9.78
CA GLU A 124 6.21 6.78 8.57
C GLU A 124 5.00 6.61 7.65
N GLY A 125 3.77 6.57 8.19
CA GLY A 125 2.53 6.47 7.44
C GLY A 125 1.59 7.66 7.63
N ALA A 126 0.88 8.03 6.57
CA ALA A 126 -0.11 9.11 6.56
C ALA A 126 -1.26 8.80 5.60
N LEU A 127 -2.47 8.71 6.10
CA LEU A 127 -3.67 8.49 5.30
C LEU A 127 -4.64 9.67 5.43
N LEU A 128 -4.91 10.38 4.34
CA LEU A 128 -6.07 11.25 4.20
C LEU A 128 -7.28 10.43 3.76
N HIS A 129 -8.02 9.97 4.73
CA HIS A 129 -9.17 9.09 4.54
C HIS A 129 -10.34 9.79 3.81
N SER A 130 -11.14 9.03 3.08
CA SER A 130 -12.31 9.54 2.33
C SER A 130 -13.37 10.23 3.20
N ASN A 131 -13.41 9.95 4.52
CA ASN A 131 -14.28 10.62 5.48
C ASN A 131 -13.77 12.02 5.91
N GLY A 132 -12.59 12.43 5.43
CA GLY A 132 -11.95 13.71 5.72
C GLY A 132 -11.02 13.70 6.93
N ASP A 133 -10.83 12.56 7.62
CA ASP A 133 -9.87 12.44 8.72
C ASP A 133 -8.46 12.16 8.21
N LEU A 134 -7.48 12.60 8.96
CA LEU A 134 -6.09 12.20 8.82
C LEU A 134 -5.78 11.11 9.83
N TYR A 135 -5.21 10.01 9.38
CA TYR A 135 -4.59 8.99 10.21
C TYR A 135 -3.08 9.04 10.03
N ALA A 136 -2.36 9.20 11.13
CA ALA A 136 -0.90 9.32 11.13
C ALA A 136 -0.28 8.19 11.95
N MET A 137 0.66 7.45 11.36
CA MET A 137 1.41 6.43 12.08
C MET A 137 2.65 7.04 12.72
N ALA A 138 2.60 7.23 14.03
CA ALA A 138 3.72 7.68 14.83
C ALA A 138 4.57 6.47 15.27
N SER A 139 5.38 5.93 14.37
CA SER A 139 6.15 4.68 14.55
C SER A 139 7.09 4.72 15.77
N GLY A 140 7.60 5.90 16.11
CA GLY A 140 8.47 6.09 17.28
C GLY A 140 7.77 5.92 18.62
N THR A 141 6.47 6.17 18.71
CA THR A 141 5.64 5.96 19.91
C THR A 141 4.75 4.74 19.78
N GLY A 142 4.59 4.20 18.58
CA GLY A 142 3.71 3.08 18.28
C GLY A 142 2.23 3.45 18.29
N ALA A 143 1.88 4.70 17.98
CA ALA A 143 0.52 5.19 18.00
C ALA A 143 -0.01 5.45 16.59
N LEU A 144 -1.17 4.89 16.24
CA LEU A 144 -2.00 5.34 15.15
C LEU A 144 -2.90 6.47 15.65
N ILE A 145 -2.69 7.68 15.14
CA ILE A 145 -3.33 8.91 15.59
C ILE A 145 -4.40 9.32 14.58
N ARG A 146 -5.61 9.63 15.04
CA ARG A 146 -6.70 10.18 14.22
C ARG A 146 -6.90 11.66 14.51
N VAL A 147 -6.92 12.48 13.45
CA VAL A 147 -7.10 13.94 13.53
C VAL A 147 -8.09 14.38 12.44
N ARG A 148 -8.95 15.37 12.74
CA ARG A 148 -9.76 16.06 11.74
C ARG A 148 -9.40 17.55 11.78
N ASP A 149 -8.94 18.10 10.66
CA ASP A 149 -8.33 19.42 10.57
C ASP A 149 -7.17 19.57 11.57
N THR A 150 -7.40 20.16 12.74
CA THR A 150 -6.43 20.28 13.84
C THR A 150 -6.91 19.66 15.13
N GLU A 151 -8.11 19.04 15.13
CA GLU A 151 -8.71 18.43 16.31
C GLU A 151 -8.24 16.99 16.47
N PHE A 152 -7.67 16.65 17.63
CA PHE A 152 -7.35 15.28 18.01
C PHE A 152 -8.63 14.52 18.33
N LEU A 153 -8.90 13.44 17.58
CA LEU A 153 -10.10 12.61 17.75
C LEU A 153 -9.82 11.32 18.52
N GLY A 154 -8.58 10.83 18.52
CA GLY A 154 -8.21 9.61 19.22
C GLY A 154 -6.88 9.04 18.76
N ALA A 155 -6.42 8.03 19.48
CA ALA A 155 -5.27 7.24 19.09
C ALA A 155 -5.39 5.81 19.64
N VAL A 156 -4.72 4.87 18.97
CA VAL A 156 -4.51 3.50 19.47
C VAL A 156 -3.03 3.19 19.47
N ASP A 157 -2.56 2.61 20.58
CA ASP A 157 -1.16 2.27 20.81
C ASP A 157 -0.87 0.80 20.48
N GLY A 158 0.42 0.44 20.49
CA GLY A 158 0.88 -0.94 20.34
C GLY A 158 1.44 -1.28 18.97
N HIS A 159 1.75 -0.26 18.16
CA HIS A 159 2.27 -0.37 16.79
C HIS A 159 3.72 0.16 16.67
N PHE A 160 4.60 -0.19 17.62
CA PHE A 160 5.99 0.25 17.57
C PHE A 160 6.69 -0.25 16.31
N GLY A 161 7.12 0.69 15.47
CA GLY A 161 7.78 0.40 14.21
C GLY A 161 6.82 -0.04 13.10
N ALA A 162 5.50 0.20 13.25
CA ALA A 162 4.58 0.11 12.12
C ALA A 162 4.85 1.27 11.14
N HIS A 163 4.64 1.00 9.85
CA HIS A 163 5.02 1.94 8.80
C HIS A 163 3.81 2.56 8.12
N ASP A 164 2.88 1.77 7.64
CA ASP A 164 1.90 2.23 6.70
C ASP A 164 0.44 2.07 7.17
N VAL A 165 -0.43 2.90 6.58
CA VAL A 165 -1.87 2.97 6.86
C VAL A 165 -2.63 3.17 5.56
N ALA A 166 -3.46 2.21 5.15
CA ALA A 166 -4.26 2.27 3.93
C ALA A 166 -5.76 2.15 4.18
N GLU A 167 -6.56 2.82 3.34
CA GLU A 167 -8.02 2.75 3.35
C GLU A 167 -8.52 1.59 2.49
N ALA A 168 -9.41 0.76 3.04
CA ALA A 168 -10.10 -0.27 2.27
C ALA A 168 -11.38 0.29 1.61
N PRO A 169 -11.91 -0.36 0.55
CA PRO A 169 -13.12 0.08 -0.14
C PRO A 169 -14.38 0.18 0.73
N ASP A 170 -14.41 -0.51 1.85
CA ASP A 170 -15.49 -0.45 2.85
C ASP A 170 -15.31 0.69 3.88
N GLY A 171 -14.24 1.47 3.74
CA GLY A 171 -13.88 2.57 4.63
C GLY A 171 -13.17 2.12 5.91
N THR A 172 -12.81 0.86 6.05
CA THR A 172 -11.93 0.41 7.14
C THR A 172 -10.46 0.73 6.85
N ILE A 173 -9.63 0.64 7.87
CA ILE A 173 -8.23 1.06 7.80
C ILE A 173 -7.34 -0.15 8.08
N TRP A 174 -6.36 -0.40 7.24
CA TRP A 174 -5.32 -1.40 7.48
C TRP A 174 -4.01 -0.76 7.88
N VAL A 175 -3.32 -1.39 8.82
CA VAL A 175 -1.99 -0.99 9.31
C VAL A 175 -1.00 -2.10 9.01
N ALA A 176 0.11 -1.75 8.37
CA ALA A 176 1.27 -2.61 8.22
C ALA A 176 2.16 -2.50 9.47
N ASP A 177 2.03 -3.47 10.38
CA ASP A 177 2.76 -3.50 11.66
C ASP A 177 4.03 -4.37 11.53
N ASN A 178 5.04 -3.78 10.91
CA ASN A 178 6.29 -4.40 10.50
C ASN A 178 6.96 -5.18 11.65
N ASN A 179 7.28 -4.52 12.75
CA ASN A 179 8.01 -5.14 13.86
C ASN A 179 7.21 -6.26 14.53
N ALA A 180 5.88 -6.16 14.54
CA ALA A 180 5.00 -7.21 15.07
C ALA A 180 4.68 -8.29 14.04
N ARG A 181 5.11 -8.14 12.78
CA ARG A 181 4.90 -9.08 11.67
C ARG A 181 3.44 -9.43 11.47
N ARG A 182 2.60 -8.41 11.42
CA ARG A 182 1.14 -8.55 11.28
C ARG A 182 0.54 -7.41 10.49
N LEU A 183 -0.68 -7.63 10.00
CA LEU A 183 -1.55 -6.55 9.51
C LEU A 183 -2.72 -6.43 10.48
N VAL A 184 -3.15 -5.20 10.76
CA VAL A 184 -4.25 -4.94 11.69
C VAL A 184 -5.30 -4.07 11.01
N GLN A 185 -6.55 -4.51 11.06
CA GLN A 185 -7.70 -3.75 10.54
C GLN A 185 -8.39 -2.99 11.67
N TYR A 186 -8.74 -1.74 11.38
CA TYR A 186 -9.48 -0.86 12.27
C TYR A 186 -10.73 -0.29 11.60
N SER A 187 -11.74 0.01 12.42
CA SER A 187 -12.80 0.94 12.03
C SER A 187 -12.25 2.37 11.97
N THR A 188 -13.02 3.28 11.38
CA THR A 188 -12.70 4.72 11.40
C THR A 188 -12.61 5.31 12.81
N ASP A 189 -13.24 4.67 13.81
CA ASP A 189 -13.16 5.07 15.22
C ASP A 189 -12.06 4.37 16.00
N LEU A 190 -11.11 3.73 15.27
CA LEU A 190 -9.95 3.01 15.82
C LEU A 190 -10.32 1.79 16.68
N GLU A 191 -11.48 1.17 16.43
CA GLU A 191 -11.82 -0.15 17.00
C GLU A 191 -11.12 -1.23 16.17
N GLN A 192 -10.34 -2.11 16.81
CA GLN A 192 -9.68 -3.22 16.14
C GLN A 192 -10.71 -4.25 15.66
N LEU A 193 -10.72 -4.53 14.37
CA LEU A 193 -11.66 -5.45 13.73
C LEU A 193 -11.03 -6.82 13.45
N GLN A 194 -9.80 -6.83 12.93
CA GLN A 194 -9.11 -8.05 12.51
C GLN A 194 -7.60 -7.93 12.71
N VAL A 195 -6.95 -9.07 12.90
CA VAL A 195 -5.47 -9.19 12.87
C VAL A 195 -5.11 -10.36 11.97
N LEU A 196 -4.25 -10.13 11.00
CA LEU A 196 -3.67 -11.16 10.14
C LEU A 196 -2.20 -11.38 10.55
N ASN A 197 -1.94 -12.51 11.19
CA ASN A 197 -0.60 -12.92 11.63
C ASN A 197 -0.38 -14.44 11.51
N ASP A 198 -1.23 -15.11 10.74
CA ASP A 198 -1.13 -16.57 10.55
C ASP A 198 0.23 -16.92 9.93
N PRO A 199 0.91 -17.96 10.43
CA PRO A 199 2.20 -18.43 9.90
C PRO A 199 2.22 -18.73 8.40
N LYS A 200 1.06 -18.97 7.77
CA LYS A 200 0.96 -19.18 6.31
C LYS A 200 1.42 -17.99 5.48
N PHE A 201 1.33 -16.77 6.02
CA PHE A 201 1.85 -15.56 5.34
C PHE A 201 3.36 -15.48 5.43
N GLY A 202 3.96 -16.00 6.51
CA GLY A 202 5.39 -16.00 6.74
C GLY A 202 5.98 -14.58 6.77
N PHE A 203 5.24 -13.59 7.26
CA PHE A 203 5.71 -12.21 7.33
C PHE A 203 7.06 -12.09 8.03
N ILE A 204 8.00 -11.40 7.39
CA ILE A 204 9.30 -11.05 7.96
C ILE A 204 9.33 -9.55 8.27
N GLY A 205 8.89 -8.70 7.34
CA GLY A 205 8.81 -7.27 7.51
C GLY A 205 7.70 -6.66 6.65
N PRO A 206 6.39 -6.91 6.95
CA PRO A 206 5.29 -6.30 6.20
C PRO A 206 5.29 -4.80 6.45
N ARG A 207 5.72 -4.01 5.47
CA ARG A 207 6.07 -2.60 5.68
C ARG A 207 5.06 -1.63 5.11
N TYR A 208 4.72 -1.80 3.84
CA TYR A 208 3.71 -0.99 3.16
C TYR A 208 2.62 -1.87 2.57
N LEU A 209 1.44 -1.31 2.40
CA LEU A 209 0.32 -2.02 1.82
C LEU A 209 -0.61 -1.06 1.07
N ASP A 210 -1.28 -1.58 0.05
CA ASP A 210 -2.44 -0.93 -0.55
C ASP A 210 -3.59 -1.94 -0.69
N VAL A 211 -4.80 -1.44 -0.88
CA VAL A 211 -6.01 -2.26 -0.93
C VAL A 211 -6.67 -2.15 -2.30
N THR A 212 -6.86 -3.27 -2.96
CA THR A 212 -7.55 -3.31 -4.25
C THR A 212 -9.02 -2.89 -4.13
N ALA A 213 -9.65 -2.52 -5.25
CA ALA A 213 -11.09 -2.23 -5.29
C ALA A 213 -11.98 -3.41 -4.85
N PHE A 214 -11.44 -4.62 -4.77
CA PHE A 214 -12.13 -5.82 -4.28
C PHE A 214 -11.85 -6.11 -2.80
N GLY A 215 -11.05 -5.29 -2.13
CA GLY A 215 -10.69 -5.45 -0.73
C GLY A 215 -9.51 -6.40 -0.49
N HIS A 216 -8.80 -6.86 -1.54
CA HIS A 216 -7.59 -7.64 -1.36
C HIS A 216 -6.42 -6.75 -0.97
N LEU A 217 -5.58 -7.23 -0.06
CA LEU A 217 -4.38 -6.54 0.38
C LEU A 217 -3.20 -6.89 -0.52
N VAL A 218 -2.42 -5.89 -0.87
CA VAL A 218 -1.14 -6.00 -1.58
C VAL A 218 -0.08 -5.49 -0.62
N VAL A 219 0.83 -6.34 -0.18
CA VAL A 219 1.71 -6.06 0.97
C VAL A 219 3.16 -6.23 0.57
N ALA A 220 3.96 -5.21 0.73
CA ALA A 220 5.41 -5.29 0.63
C ALA A 220 5.98 -5.90 1.92
N ASP A 221 6.48 -7.12 1.81
CA ASP A 221 7.18 -7.85 2.89
C ASP A 221 8.68 -7.63 2.69
N GLN A 222 9.12 -6.42 3.08
CA GLN A 222 10.41 -5.81 2.77
C GLN A 222 11.59 -6.75 3.00
N ASP A 223 11.78 -7.18 4.25
CA ASP A 223 12.90 -8.04 4.67
C ASP A 223 12.87 -9.43 4.03
N ALA A 224 11.77 -9.78 3.36
CA ALA A 224 11.61 -11.02 2.59
C ALA A 224 11.75 -10.81 1.08
N HIS A 225 12.08 -9.62 0.60
CA HIS A 225 12.26 -9.26 -0.82
C HIS A 225 11.10 -9.73 -1.71
N ARG A 226 9.85 -9.53 -1.25
CA ARG A 226 8.65 -10.04 -1.94
C ARG A 226 7.41 -9.19 -1.66
N ILE A 227 6.39 -9.38 -2.51
CA ILE A 227 5.05 -8.81 -2.33
C ILE A 227 4.07 -9.95 -2.08
N LEU A 228 3.19 -9.81 -1.11
CA LEU A 228 2.11 -10.75 -0.82
C LEU A 228 0.77 -10.20 -1.31
N LEU A 229 -0.05 -11.07 -1.90
CA LEU A 229 -1.43 -10.80 -2.28
C LEU A 229 -2.32 -11.61 -1.33
N ILE A 230 -3.21 -10.93 -0.59
CA ILE A 230 -3.97 -11.54 0.51
C ILE A 230 -5.46 -11.19 0.36
N ASP A 231 -6.33 -12.18 0.50
CA ASP A 231 -7.76 -11.98 0.70
C ASP A 231 -8.06 -11.97 2.20
N PRO A 232 -8.39 -10.81 2.80
CA PRO A 232 -8.71 -10.70 4.22
C PRO A 232 -10.15 -11.10 4.56
N SER A 233 -11.01 -11.33 3.56
CA SER A 233 -12.46 -11.53 3.76
C SER A 233 -12.81 -12.89 4.34
N VAL A 234 -11.89 -13.85 4.22
CA VAL A 234 -12.08 -15.20 4.78
C VAL A 234 -11.45 -15.31 6.18
N PRO A 235 -11.89 -16.22 7.04
CA PRO A 235 -11.29 -16.42 8.36
C PRO A 235 -9.78 -16.62 8.30
N ASP A 236 -9.04 -15.88 9.12
CA ASP A 236 -7.57 -15.85 9.17
C ASP A 236 -6.89 -15.39 7.85
N GLY A 237 -7.66 -14.84 6.90
CA GLY A 237 -7.23 -14.44 5.58
C GLY A 237 -6.82 -15.60 4.67
N ALA A 238 -6.63 -15.36 3.38
CA ALA A 238 -6.06 -16.32 2.45
C ALA A 238 -4.88 -15.70 1.67
N LEU A 239 -3.78 -16.43 1.53
CA LEU A 239 -2.69 -16.06 0.65
C LEU A 239 -3.10 -16.37 -0.80
N LEU A 240 -3.31 -15.34 -1.62
CA LEU A 240 -3.69 -15.48 -3.03
C LEU A 240 -2.46 -15.69 -3.93
N GLY A 241 -1.34 -15.04 -3.60
CA GLY A 241 -0.13 -15.12 -4.41
C GLY A 241 1.05 -14.41 -3.78
N VAL A 242 2.21 -14.63 -4.38
CA VAL A 242 3.48 -13.99 -4.00
C VAL A 242 4.17 -13.52 -5.27
N LEU A 243 4.62 -12.25 -5.30
CA LEU A 243 5.52 -11.72 -6.32
C LEU A 243 6.90 -11.60 -5.69
N GLY A 244 7.92 -11.97 -6.45
CA GLY A 244 9.30 -12.07 -5.93
C GLY A 244 9.64 -13.50 -5.52
N ASP A 245 10.93 -13.85 -5.64
CA ASP A 245 11.45 -15.18 -5.27
C ASP A 245 12.05 -15.23 -3.86
N GLY A 246 11.93 -14.13 -3.11
CA GLY A 246 12.46 -13.99 -1.75
C GLY A 246 13.98 -13.77 -1.70
N SER A 247 14.59 -13.39 -2.82
CA SER A 247 16.02 -13.05 -2.86
C SER A 247 16.25 -11.70 -3.54
N PRO A 248 17.19 -10.87 -3.05
CA PRO A 248 17.46 -9.56 -3.63
C PRO A 248 17.92 -9.64 -5.09
N GLY A 249 17.60 -8.64 -5.90
CA GLY A 249 18.09 -8.57 -7.29
C GLY A 249 17.29 -7.63 -8.18
N LEU A 250 17.74 -7.52 -9.44
CA LEU A 250 17.25 -6.58 -10.44
C LEU A 250 16.35 -7.19 -11.52
N GLY A 251 16.28 -8.51 -11.61
CA GLY A 251 15.55 -9.20 -12.69
C GLY A 251 14.04 -9.18 -12.51
N PRO A 252 13.27 -9.55 -13.56
CA PRO A 252 11.88 -9.86 -13.42
C PRO A 252 11.66 -10.91 -12.32
N GLY A 253 10.67 -10.70 -11.45
CA GLY A 253 10.44 -11.60 -10.30
C GLY A 253 11.44 -11.45 -9.16
N LYS A 254 12.18 -10.34 -9.11
CA LYS A 254 13.07 -9.99 -7.99
C LYS A 254 12.83 -8.55 -7.55
N PHE A 255 12.98 -8.36 -6.25
CA PHE A 255 13.02 -7.06 -5.59
C PHE A 255 14.26 -6.99 -4.71
N ASP A 256 14.69 -5.79 -4.36
CA ASP A 256 15.65 -5.57 -3.30
C ASP A 256 15.07 -4.53 -2.34
N ASP A 257 14.67 -5.00 -1.16
CA ASP A 257 14.04 -4.19 -0.13
C ASP A 257 12.77 -3.47 -0.63
N PRO A 258 11.73 -4.20 -1.15
CA PRO A 258 10.52 -3.54 -1.66
C PRO A 258 9.75 -2.89 -0.53
N GLU A 259 9.36 -1.63 -0.72
CA GLU A 259 8.62 -0.87 0.29
C GLU A 259 7.24 -0.44 -0.23
N GLY A 260 7.11 0.72 -0.84
CA GLY A 260 5.82 1.28 -1.23
C GLY A 260 5.02 0.43 -2.20
N VAL A 261 3.70 0.54 -2.09
CA VAL A 261 2.72 -0.18 -2.90
C VAL A 261 1.63 0.77 -3.37
N ALA A 262 1.33 0.82 -4.69
CA ALA A 262 0.13 1.45 -5.20
C ALA A 262 -0.59 0.55 -6.20
N VAL A 263 -1.92 0.52 -6.10
CA VAL A 263 -2.78 -0.27 -6.98
C VAL A 263 -3.66 0.64 -7.82
N ASN A 264 -3.64 0.43 -9.14
CA ASN A 264 -4.51 1.13 -10.08
C ASN A 264 -5.15 0.13 -11.05
N GLY A 265 -6.32 -0.37 -10.71
CA GLY A 265 -6.99 -1.44 -11.44
C GLY A 265 -6.18 -2.73 -11.41
N ASN A 266 -5.70 -3.17 -12.57
CA ASN A 266 -4.84 -4.35 -12.69
C ASN A 266 -3.34 -4.01 -12.75
N ARG A 267 -2.95 -2.75 -12.56
CA ARG A 267 -1.57 -2.31 -12.53
C ARG A 267 -1.13 -2.06 -11.10
N TYR A 268 -0.09 -2.74 -10.70
CA TYR A 268 0.48 -2.66 -9.36
C TYR A 268 1.88 -2.10 -9.47
N PHE A 269 2.15 -1.07 -8.68
CA PHE A 269 3.42 -0.35 -8.64
C PHE A 269 4.09 -0.60 -7.31
N PHE A 270 5.40 -0.81 -7.35
CA PHE A 270 6.20 -1.09 -6.15
C PHE A 270 7.46 -0.25 -6.15
N SER A 271 7.81 0.33 -5.02
CA SER A 271 9.15 0.84 -4.78
C SER A 271 10.09 -0.34 -4.59
N ASP A 272 11.10 -0.45 -5.43
CA ASP A 272 12.19 -1.41 -5.35
C ASP A 272 13.40 -0.66 -4.78
N SER A 273 13.37 -0.46 -3.44
CA SER A 273 14.02 0.67 -2.75
C SER A 273 15.53 0.63 -2.83
N ASP A 274 16.17 -0.50 -2.53
CA ASP A 274 17.62 -0.65 -2.64
C ASP A 274 18.09 -0.68 -4.11
N ASN A 275 17.20 -0.94 -5.05
CA ASN A 275 17.46 -0.78 -6.48
C ASN A 275 17.18 0.65 -7.00
N ASN A 276 16.71 1.57 -6.15
CA ASN A 276 16.44 2.98 -6.46
C ASN A 276 15.49 3.21 -7.66
N ARG A 277 14.51 2.34 -7.83
CA ARG A 277 13.59 2.34 -8.98
C ARG A 277 12.15 1.99 -8.59
N ILE A 278 11.23 2.22 -9.52
CA ILE A 278 9.85 1.74 -9.46
C ILE A 278 9.71 0.56 -10.40
N VAL A 279 8.98 -0.47 -9.99
CA VAL A 279 8.59 -1.58 -10.86
C VAL A 279 7.08 -1.65 -10.98
N ARG A 280 6.60 -2.07 -12.17
CA ARG A 280 5.17 -2.28 -12.44
C ARG A 280 4.90 -3.72 -12.84
N TYR A 281 3.82 -4.23 -12.28
CA TYR A 281 3.25 -5.52 -12.65
C TYR A 281 1.82 -5.35 -13.12
N SER A 282 1.40 -6.19 -14.10
CA SER A 282 0.00 -6.46 -14.38
C SER A 282 -0.45 -7.65 -13.57
N VAL A 283 -1.48 -7.46 -12.73
CA VAL A 283 -1.99 -8.50 -11.83
C VAL A 283 -3.49 -8.67 -12.06
N VAL A 284 -3.92 -9.93 -12.18
CA VAL A 284 -5.33 -10.32 -12.24
C VAL A 284 -5.59 -11.26 -11.06
N LEU A 285 -6.40 -10.81 -10.13
CA LEU A 285 -6.96 -11.59 -9.04
C LEU A 285 -8.37 -12.02 -9.44
N ASN A 286 -8.64 -13.30 -9.48
CA ASN A 286 -9.97 -13.85 -9.86
C ASN A 286 -10.79 -14.15 -8.61
#